data_08cdf3b26bedd3164292d7b241202f23
#
_entry.id   08cdf3b26bedd3164292d7b241202f23
#
_cell.length_a   1.000
_cell.length_b   1.000
_cell.length_c   1.000
_cell.angle_alpha   90.00
_cell.angle_beta   90.00
_cell.angle_gamma   90.00
#
_symmetry.space_group_name_H-M   'P 1'
#
loop_
_entity.id
_entity.type
_entity.pdbx_description
1 polymer ?
#
loop_
_entity_poly.entity_id
_entity_poly.type
_entity_poly.pdbx_seq_one_letter_code
_entity_poly.pdbx_strand_id
1 'polypeptide(L)'
;MNTLLLTLANMGVNLDDVADVVNNCIPQLIFFGVVVAAAIIVLIAMAVNKKLAKPTKFMVRAQSGLAVLVAFGIMLNLVAFGPMSTMLDLVTGNGTITEESGAEANALCTEIAEEGIVLLQNDDNELPLASGSNLNVFGWASVGPVYGGTGAGAISADRPTVSLLDGLHNAGINTNTELSDFYTAYCAERPALGYSNHNWTLPEPTAASYTQELIDNAKSFSDTAMVVISRVGGEMADLPTNMDGLNYTENSTEYNDFEPGQHYLSLTKTEKNMIDMVTKNFANVVLVYNGANTLEMGFVNDYPQIKSVIWCPGTGQTGFNALGEIVAGEVNPSGHSADTFVYDLTAAPYFNNIGDFA
;
A
#
# COMPACT_ATOMS: atom_id res chain seq x y z
N MET A 1 -22.93 6.23 24.39
CA MET A 1 -21.51 6.71 24.36
C MET A 1 -20.55 5.56 24.12
N ASN A 2 -20.56 4.49 24.92
CA ASN A 2 -19.63 3.35 24.75
C ASN A 2 -19.73 2.64 23.39
N THR A 3 -20.94 2.51 22.81
CA THR A 3 -21.11 1.84 21.51
C THR A 3 -20.50 2.63 20.34
N LEU A 4 -20.62 3.97 20.36
CA LEU A 4 -20.02 4.83 19.34
C LEU A 4 -18.49 4.81 19.41
N LEU A 5 -17.95 4.91 20.62
CA LEU A 5 -16.50 4.85 20.84
C LEU A 5 -15.91 3.49 20.44
N LEU A 6 -16.60 2.39 20.77
CA LEU A 6 -16.22 1.06 20.31
C LEU A 6 -16.27 0.92 18.77
N THR A 7 -17.27 1.52 18.14
CA THR A 7 -17.37 1.51 16.66
C THR A 7 -16.21 2.29 16.03
N LEU A 8 -15.88 3.46 16.58
CA LEU A 8 -14.75 4.28 16.10
C LEU A 8 -13.40 3.56 16.30
N ALA A 9 -13.21 2.92 17.47
CA ALA A 9 -12.01 2.13 17.73
C ALA A 9 -11.88 0.94 16.76
N ASN A 10 -12.99 0.26 16.46
CA ASN A 10 -13.02 -0.83 15.48
C ASN A 10 -12.79 -0.37 14.03
N MET A 11 -12.95 0.92 13.76
CA MET A 11 -12.62 1.56 12.48
C MET A 11 -11.18 2.09 12.45
N GLY A 12 -10.36 1.79 13.47
CA GLY A 12 -8.98 2.25 13.54
C GLY A 12 -8.82 3.69 14.00
N VAL A 13 -9.89 4.34 14.47
CA VAL A 13 -9.82 5.71 14.97
C VAL A 13 -9.24 5.72 16.39
N ASN A 14 -8.13 6.41 16.59
CA ASN A 14 -7.54 6.60 17.91
C ASN A 14 -8.48 7.42 18.80
N LEU A 15 -8.89 6.87 19.92
CA LEU A 15 -9.82 7.51 20.86
C LEU A 15 -9.21 8.75 21.55
N ASP A 16 -7.89 8.79 21.69
CA ASP A 16 -7.19 9.94 22.26
C ASP A 16 -7.26 11.14 21.31
N ASP A 17 -7.14 10.93 19.99
CA ASP A 17 -7.30 11.99 18.98
C ASP A 17 -8.74 12.55 18.99
N VAL A 18 -9.74 11.68 19.16
CA VAL A 18 -11.14 12.13 19.32
C VAL A 18 -11.31 12.97 20.58
N ALA A 19 -10.70 12.56 21.68
CA ALA A 19 -10.73 13.30 22.93
C ALA A 19 -10.04 14.66 22.80
N ASP A 20 -8.94 14.75 22.10
CA ASP A 20 -8.21 15.99 21.84
C ASP A 20 -9.03 16.95 20.97
N VAL A 21 -9.67 16.48 19.90
CA VAL A 21 -10.57 17.30 19.06
C VAL A 21 -11.72 17.83 19.91
N VAL A 22 -12.36 16.99 20.75
CA VAL A 22 -13.45 17.42 21.63
C VAL A 22 -12.95 18.45 22.65
N ASN A 23 -11.80 18.22 23.28
CA ASN A 23 -11.20 19.15 24.23
C ASN A 23 -10.88 20.51 23.60
N ASN A 24 -10.39 20.51 22.36
CA ASN A 24 -10.10 21.73 21.61
C ASN A 24 -11.37 22.49 21.18
N CYS A 25 -12.55 21.87 21.20
CA CYS A 25 -13.85 22.53 20.99
C CYS A 25 -14.42 23.19 22.28
N ILE A 26 -13.93 22.82 23.47
CA ILE A 26 -14.47 23.31 24.76
C ILE A 26 -14.49 24.85 24.87
N PRO A 27 -13.44 25.62 24.49
CA PRO A 27 -13.46 27.07 24.59
C PRO A 27 -14.61 27.71 23.79
N GLN A 28 -14.90 27.20 22.58
CA GLN A 28 -15.98 27.70 21.72
C GLN A 28 -17.36 27.38 22.30
N LEU A 29 -17.49 26.18 22.89
CA LEU A 29 -18.72 25.76 23.59
C LEU A 29 -18.96 26.59 24.83
N ILE A 30 -17.92 26.92 25.61
CA ILE A 30 -18.01 27.82 26.77
C ILE A 30 -18.43 29.21 26.35
N PHE A 31 -17.83 29.76 25.29
CA PHE A 31 -18.23 31.07 24.74
C PHE A 31 -19.73 31.10 24.42
N PHE A 32 -20.22 30.13 23.69
CA PHE A 32 -21.64 30.04 23.35
C PHE A 32 -22.51 29.85 24.61
N GLY A 33 -22.11 29.00 25.54
CA GLY A 33 -22.81 28.80 26.82
C GLY A 33 -22.93 30.07 27.64
N VAL A 34 -21.91 30.93 27.69
CA VAL A 34 -21.93 32.21 28.37
C VAL A 34 -22.96 33.17 27.75
N VAL A 35 -23.00 33.24 26.40
CA VAL A 35 -23.98 34.10 25.70
C VAL A 35 -25.41 33.61 25.95
N VAL A 36 -25.63 32.28 25.93
CA VAL A 36 -26.95 31.69 26.23
C VAL A 36 -27.37 32.01 27.68
N ALA A 37 -26.47 31.82 28.62
CA ALA A 37 -26.74 32.13 30.05
C ALA A 37 -27.09 33.63 30.26
N ALA A 38 -26.33 34.51 29.62
CA ALA A 38 -26.63 35.97 29.66
C ALA A 38 -28.02 36.30 29.05
N ALA A 39 -28.34 35.68 27.91
CA ALA A 39 -29.66 35.87 27.28
C ALA A 39 -30.79 35.36 28.20
N ILE A 40 -30.63 34.22 28.87
CA ILE A 40 -31.61 33.68 29.82
C ILE A 40 -31.79 34.63 31.00
N ILE A 41 -30.71 35.16 31.57
CA ILE A 41 -30.77 36.16 32.69
C ILE A 41 -31.57 37.38 32.24
N VAL A 42 -31.28 37.91 31.05
CA VAL A 42 -32.01 39.05 30.49
C VAL A 42 -33.50 38.75 30.29
N LEU A 43 -33.84 37.57 29.76
CA LEU A 43 -35.22 37.15 29.57
C LEU A 43 -36.00 37.03 30.89
N ILE A 44 -35.34 36.47 31.94
CA ILE A 44 -35.92 36.40 33.28
C ILE A 44 -36.13 37.80 33.85
N ALA A 45 -35.14 38.69 33.73
CA ALA A 45 -35.27 40.09 34.20
C ALA A 45 -36.42 40.82 33.47
N MET A 46 -36.59 40.57 32.17
CA MET A 46 -37.74 41.17 31.40
C MET A 46 -39.08 40.56 31.81
N ALA A 47 -39.12 39.32 32.27
CA ALA A 47 -40.35 38.69 32.75
C ALA A 47 -40.78 39.24 34.10
N VAL A 48 -39.84 39.41 35.02
CA VAL A 48 -40.11 39.85 36.39
C VAL A 48 -40.38 41.35 36.49
N ASN A 49 -39.75 42.16 35.64
CA ASN A 49 -39.94 43.64 35.69
C ASN A 49 -41.28 44.04 35.13
N LYS A 50 -42.23 44.38 36.04
CA LYS A 50 -43.60 44.80 35.68
C LYS A 50 -43.69 46.26 35.20
N LYS A 51 -42.65 47.08 35.35
CA LYS A 51 -42.66 48.51 35.03
C LYS A 51 -42.30 48.80 33.55
N LEU A 52 -41.71 47.85 32.83
CA LEU A 52 -41.29 48.03 31.44
C LEU A 52 -42.49 47.92 30.47
N ALA A 53 -42.52 48.81 29.47
CA ALA A 53 -43.52 48.80 28.41
C ALA A 53 -43.42 47.53 27.56
N LYS A 54 -44.56 47.05 27.04
CA LYS A 54 -44.63 45.84 26.21
C LYS A 54 -43.71 45.88 24.97
N PRO A 55 -43.62 47.02 24.20
CA PRO A 55 -42.72 47.11 23.06
C PRO A 55 -41.25 46.93 23.44
N THR A 56 -40.81 47.52 24.56
CA THR A 56 -39.43 47.39 25.06
C THR A 56 -39.12 45.97 25.41
N LYS A 57 -40.04 45.24 26.09
CA LYS A 57 -39.88 43.82 26.39
C LYS A 57 -39.77 42.97 25.14
N PHE A 58 -40.57 43.23 24.12
CA PHE A 58 -40.51 42.55 22.85
C PHE A 58 -39.16 42.75 22.16
N MET A 59 -38.70 44.01 22.07
CA MET A 59 -37.45 44.35 21.42
C MET A 59 -36.25 43.69 22.11
N VAL A 60 -36.19 43.72 23.45
CA VAL A 60 -35.09 43.07 24.21
C VAL A 60 -35.11 41.56 24.03
N ARG A 61 -36.28 40.92 24.01
CA ARG A 61 -36.39 39.47 23.75
C ARG A 61 -35.93 39.10 22.32
N ALA A 62 -36.31 39.89 21.35
CA ALA A 62 -35.88 39.69 19.94
C ALA A 62 -34.36 39.87 19.79
N GLN A 63 -33.79 40.90 20.43
CA GLN A 63 -32.32 41.11 20.43
C GLN A 63 -31.59 39.99 21.15
N SER A 64 -32.12 39.51 22.29
CA SER A 64 -31.49 38.35 22.99
C SER A 64 -31.52 37.09 22.14
N GLY A 65 -32.63 36.83 21.43
CA GLY A 65 -32.71 35.69 20.50
C GLY A 65 -31.75 35.84 19.33
N LEU A 66 -31.64 37.05 18.74
CA LEU A 66 -30.70 37.32 17.67
C LEU A 66 -29.24 37.16 18.14
N ALA A 67 -28.91 37.64 19.35
CA ALA A 67 -27.57 37.47 19.92
C ALA A 67 -27.18 36.01 20.08
N VAL A 68 -28.11 35.16 20.52
CA VAL A 68 -27.88 33.70 20.60
C VAL A 68 -27.66 33.07 19.23
N LEU A 69 -28.45 33.44 18.22
CA LEU A 69 -28.28 32.95 16.84
C LEU A 69 -26.93 33.37 16.25
N VAL A 70 -26.53 34.62 16.44
CA VAL A 70 -25.23 35.11 15.97
C VAL A 70 -24.08 34.38 16.69
N ALA A 71 -24.18 34.23 18.00
CA ALA A 71 -23.17 33.51 18.78
C ALA A 71 -23.06 32.02 18.39
N PHE A 72 -24.19 31.41 18.05
CA PHE A 72 -24.22 30.04 17.52
C PHE A 72 -23.49 29.94 16.17
N GLY A 73 -23.77 30.84 15.23
CA GLY A 73 -23.09 30.92 13.95
C GLY A 73 -21.58 31.13 14.10
N ILE A 74 -21.17 32.02 15.02
CA ILE A 74 -19.73 32.23 15.32
C ILE A 74 -19.11 30.97 15.91
N MET A 75 -19.76 30.35 16.87
CA MET A 75 -19.27 29.10 17.47
C MET A 75 -19.11 28.01 16.43
N LEU A 76 -20.10 27.76 15.56
CA LEU A 76 -20.01 26.76 14.49
C LEU A 76 -18.84 27.04 13.55
N ASN A 77 -18.67 28.31 13.16
CA ASN A 77 -17.57 28.72 12.30
C ASN A 77 -16.20 28.45 12.95
N LEU A 78 -16.03 28.85 14.21
CA LEU A 78 -14.80 28.66 14.95
C LEU A 78 -14.49 27.16 15.20
N VAL A 79 -15.49 26.30 15.36
CA VAL A 79 -15.32 24.84 15.49
C VAL A 79 -14.98 24.22 14.14
N ALA A 80 -15.72 24.57 13.09
CA ALA A 80 -15.55 23.97 11.75
C ALA A 80 -14.20 24.32 11.11
N PHE A 81 -13.79 25.59 11.19
CA PHE A 81 -12.51 26.07 10.63
C PHE A 81 -11.35 26.06 11.63
N GLY A 82 -11.55 25.54 12.81
CA GLY A 82 -10.55 25.33 13.85
C GLY A 82 -10.37 23.85 14.15
N PRO A 83 -10.79 23.37 15.33
CA PRO A 83 -10.51 22.00 15.78
C PRO A 83 -11.01 20.89 14.85
N MET A 84 -12.07 21.12 14.07
CA MET A 84 -12.65 20.15 13.15
C MET A 84 -12.22 20.32 11.70
N SER A 85 -11.36 21.29 11.38
CA SER A 85 -11.01 21.58 9.97
C SER A 85 -10.44 20.38 9.25
N THR A 86 -9.44 19.71 9.83
CA THR A 86 -8.81 18.52 9.22
C THR A 86 -9.83 17.41 8.97
N MET A 87 -10.72 17.17 9.95
CA MET A 87 -11.74 16.13 9.81
C MET A 87 -12.77 16.47 8.72
N LEU A 88 -13.16 17.75 8.62
CA LEU A 88 -14.06 18.23 7.57
C LEU A 88 -13.39 18.18 6.20
N ASP A 89 -12.11 18.53 6.11
CA ASP A 89 -11.35 18.45 4.86
C ASP A 89 -11.21 17.00 4.38
N LEU A 90 -10.98 16.04 5.28
CA LEU A 90 -10.94 14.61 4.95
C LEU A 90 -12.30 14.10 4.42
N VAL A 91 -13.41 14.60 4.94
CA VAL A 91 -14.76 14.13 4.55
C VAL A 91 -15.31 14.88 3.35
N THR A 92 -14.96 16.16 3.19
CA THR A 92 -15.52 17.04 2.16
C THR A 92 -14.52 17.47 1.10
N GLY A 93 -13.23 17.29 1.36
CA GLY A 93 -12.14 17.71 0.49
C GLY A 93 -11.99 16.81 -0.72
N ASN A 94 -12.75 17.06 -1.76
CA ASN A 94 -12.47 16.57 -3.09
C ASN A 94 -11.42 17.48 -3.73
N GLY A 95 -10.16 17.35 -3.31
CA GLY A 95 -9.06 18.02 -3.99
C GLY A 95 -9.03 17.55 -5.44
N THR A 96 -9.09 18.48 -6.39
CA THR A 96 -8.85 18.17 -7.80
C THR A 96 -7.40 18.46 -8.12
N ILE A 97 -6.71 17.47 -8.69
CA ILE A 97 -5.37 17.65 -9.23
C ILE A 97 -5.54 18.06 -10.69
N THR A 98 -4.86 19.12 -11.13
CA THR A 98 -4.86 19.50 -12.54
C THR A 98 -4.18 18.40 -13.37
N GLU A 99 -4.56 18.29 -14.62
CA GLU A 99 -3.96 17.30 -15.55
C GLU A 99 -2.44 17.51 -15.65
N GLU A 100 -1.99 18.77 -15.71
CA GLU A 100 -0.57 19.14 -15.75
C GLU A 100 0.17 18.66 -14.48
N SER A 101 -0.34 18.98 -13.29
CA SER A 101 0.27 18.56 -12.02
C SER A 101 0.26 17.03 -11.85
N GLY A 102 -0.78 16.36 -12.37
CA GLY A 102 -0.84 14.90 -12.40
C GLY A 102 0.23 14.28 -13.30
N ALA A 103 0.45 14.87 -14.48
CA ALA A 103 1.48 14.41 -15.41
C ALA A 103 2.90 14.63 -14.84
N GLU A 104 3.16 15.78 -14.22
CA GLU A 104 4.43 16.06 -13.54
C GLU A 104 4.69 15.09 -12.39
N ALA A 105 3.68 14.79 -11.57
CA ALA A 105 3.80 13.82 -10.49
C ALA A 105 4.10 12.40 -11.00
N ASN A 106 3.48 11.99 -12.11
CA ASN A 106 3.73 10.69 -12.73
C ASN A 106 5.16 10.59 -13.29
N ALA A 107 5.65 11.64 -13.94
CA ALA A 107 7.03 11.70 -14.44
C ALA A 107 8.04 11.61 -13.30
N LEU A 108 7.82 12.38 -12.22
CA LEU A 108 8.66 12.34 -11.04
C LEU A 108 8.60 10.97 -10.33
N CYS A 109 7.45 10.31 -10.33
CA CYS A 109 7.31 8.96 -9.77
C CYS A 109 8.18 7.95 -10.53
N THR A 110 8.25 8.05 -11.85
CA THR A 110 9.14 7.22 -12.68
C THR A 110 10.62 7.54 -12.40
N GLU A 111 11.00 8.81 -12.38
CA GLU A 111 12.38 9.26 -12.06
C GLU A 111 12.84 8.76 -10.68
N ILE A 112 11.97 8.84 -9.67
CA ILE A 112 12.28 8.29 -8.33
C ILE A 112 12.52 6.79 -8.39
N ALA A 113 11.76 6.05 -9.20
CA ALA A 113 11.93 4.61 -9.35
C ALA A 113 13.22 4.26 -10.12
N GLU A 114 13.60 5.04 -11.14
CA GLU A 114 14.88 4.90 -11.87
C GLU A 114 16.08 4.99 -10.91
N GLU A 115 16.03 5.93 -9.97
CA GLU A 115 17.06 6.13 -8.95
C GLU A 115 16.96 5.16 -7.78
N GLY A 116 15.77 4.59 -7.53
CA GLY A 116 15.48 3.73 -6.37
C GLY A 116 15.58 2.23 -6.61
N ILE A 117 15.47 1.78 -7.86
CA ILE A 117 15.61 0.37 -8.21
C ILE A 117 17.10 -0.01 -8.18
N VAL A 118 17.39 -1.19 -7.60
CA VAL A 118 18.78 -1.64 -7.38
C VAL A 118 19.07 -2.91 -8.17
N LEU A 119 20.12 -2.88 -8.99
CA LEU A 119 20.67 -4.08 -9.62
C LEU A 119 21.63 -4.74 -8.61
N LEU A 120 21.19 -5.84 -7.98
CA LEU A 120 21.97 -6.54 -6.96
C LEU A 120 23.02 -7.49 -7.56
N GLN A 121 22.73 -8.05 -8.74
CA GLN A 121 23.59 -9.00 -9.46
C GLN A 121 23.33 -8.89 -10.95
N ASN A 122 24.40 -9.01 -11.77
CA ASN A 122 24.28 -9.08 -13.23
C ASN A 122 25.47 -9.88 -13.80
N ASP A 123 25.35 -11.20 -13.77
CA ASP A 123 26.35 -12.12 -14.26
C ASP A 123 26.25 -12.25 -15.79
N ASP A 124 27.37 -12.46 -16.43
CA ASP A 124 27.48 -12.64 -17.88
C ASP A 124 26.92 -11.48 -18.72
N ASN A 125 26.59 -10.33 -18.11
CA ASN A 125 25.91 -9.19 -18.73
C ASN A 125 24.54 -9.60 -19.32
N GLU A 126 23.75 -10.42 -18.57
CA GLU A 126 22.41 -10.82 -18.98
C GLU A 126 21.49 -9.61 -19.22
N LEU A 127 21.59 -8.60 -18.37
CA LEU A 127 20.97 -7.29 -18.59
C LEU A 127 22.00 -6.28 -19.13
N PRO A 128 21.57 -5.36 -20.01
CA PRO A 128 20.22 -5.14 -20.50
C PRO A 128 19.83 -6.11 -21.60
N LEU A 129 18.52 -6.36 -21.74
CA LEU A 129 17.95 -7.06 -22.88
C LEU A 129 17.86 -6.13 -24.09
N ALA A 130 18.07 -6.67 -25.28
CA ALA A 130 17.90 -5.87 -26.50
C ALA A 130 16.44 -5.43 -26.70
N SER A 131 16.22 -4.22 -27.23
CA SER A 131 14.89 -3.75 -27.59
C SER A 131 14.24 -4.71 -28.58
N GLY A 132 12.95 -5.03 -28.39
CA GLY A 132 12.21 -6.02 -29.13
C GLY A 132 12.42 -7.46 -28.65
N SER A 133 13.20 -7.71 -27.60
CA SER A 133 13.37 -9.03 -27.02
C SER A 133 12.05 -9.57 -26.49
N ASN A 134 11.91 -10.89 -26.56
CA ASN A 134 10.83 -11.63 -25.92
C ASN A 134 11.27 -12.08 -24.52
N LEU A 135 10.39 -11.97 -23.54
CA LEU A 135 10.65 -12.31 -22.15
C LEU A 135 9.47 -13.08 -21.55
N ASN A 136 9.71 -14.26 -21.03
CA ASN A 136 8.71 -14.98 -20.24
C ASN A 136 8.70 -14.44 -18.81
N VAL A 137 7.57 -13.98 -18.30
CA VAL A 137 7.46 -13.44 -16.94
C VAL A 137 6.67 -14.41 -16.08
N PHE A 138 7.33 -15.00 -15.08
CA PHE A 138 6.78 -15.96 -14.13
C PHE A 138 6.59 -15.31 -12.75
N GLY A 139 5.74 -15.91 -11.93
CA GLY A 139 5.40 -15.45 -10.60
C GLY A 139 4.11 -14.65 -10.54
N TRP A 140 3.29 -14.90 -9.52
CA TRP A 140 2.01 -14.23 -9.32
C TRP A 140 2.14 -12.70 -9.29
N ALA A 141 3.26 -12.21 -8.76
CA ALA A 141 3.53 -10.79 -8.66
C ALA A 141 3.74 -10.11 -10.03
N SER A 142 3.88 -10.85 -11.13
CA SER A 142 3.90 -10.29 -12.48
C SER A 142 2.59 -9.59 -12.84
N VAL A 143 1.46 -10.09 -12.33
CA VAL A 143 0.12 -9.54 -12.57
C VAL A 143 -0.49 -8.85 -11.35
N GLY A 144 0.09 -9.09 -10.16
CA GLY A 144 -0.31 -8.49 -8.90
C GLY A 144 0.86 -7.87 -8.12
N PRO A 145 1.64 -6.96 -8.73
CA PRO A 145 2.83 -6.42 -8.08
C PRO A 145 2.48 -5.45 -6.95
N VAL A 146 3.45 -5.21 -6.07
CA VAL A 146 3.35 -4.23 -4.99
C VAL A 146 3.75 -2.85 -5.51
N TYR A 147 2.80 -1.94 -5.53
CA TYR A 147 3.02 -0.54 -5.89
C TYR A 147 3.39 0.33 -4.68
N GLY A 148 2.92 -0.05 -3.51
CA GLY A 148 3.14 0.64 -2.23
C GLY A 148 2.85 -0.27 -1.05
N GLY A 149 2.82 0.28 0.17
CA GLY A 149 2.49 -0.47 1.37
C GLY A 149 0.98 -0.62 1.60
N THR A 150 0.62 -1.04 2.81
CA THR A 150 -0.76 -1.03 3.31
C THR A 150 -1.08 0.29 4.02
N GLY A 151 -2.35 0.54 4.34
CA GLY A 151 -2.77 1.72 5.08
C GLY A 151 -2.51 3.03 4.34
N ALA A 152 -1.92 4.01 5.00
CA ALA A 152 -1.58 5.31 4.41
C ALA A 152 -0.47 5.22 3.34
N GLY A 153 0.30 4.13 3.34
CA GLY A 153 1.30 3.83 2.30
C GLY A 153 0.73 3.20 1.04
N ALA A 154 -0.57 2.91 0.98
CA ALA A 154 -1.21 2.36 -0.21
C ALA A 154 -1.35 3.42 -1.30
N ILE A 155 -1.25 2.98 -2.56
CA ILE A 155 -1.54 3.87 -3.69
C ILE A 155 -3.04 4.14 -3.83
N SER A 156 -3.39 5.28 -4.45
CA SER A 156 -4.79 5.61 -4.73
C SER A 156 -5.34 4.73 -5.85
N ALA A 157 -6.43 4.02 -5.57
CA ALA A 157 -7.15 3.22 -6.56
C ALA A 157 -7.84 4.07 -7.64
N ASP A 158 -8.05 5.36 -7.39
CA ASP A 158 -8.72 6.29 -8.31
C ASP A 158 -7.79 6.81 -9.43
N ARG A 159 -6.51 6.42 -9.40
CA ARG A 159 -5.53 6.84 -10.41
C ARG A 159 -5.05 5.66 -11.23
N PRO A 160 -4.86 5.86 -12.55
CA PRO A 160 -4.29 4.82 -13.38
C PRO A 160 -2.86 4.49 -12.93
N THR A 161 -2.54 3.20 -12.95
CA THR A 161 -1.21 2.66 -12.66
C THR A 161 -0.62 2.08 -13.92
N VAL A 162 0.70 2.11 -14.02
CA VAL A 162 1.45 1.31 -14.99
C VAL A 162 1.74 -0.04 -14.36
N SER A 163 1.23 -1.13 -14.94
CA SER A 163 1.55 -2.47 -14.45
C SER A 163 3.01 -2.85 -14.75
N LEU A 164 3.51 -3.89 -14.09
CA LEU A 164 4.85 -4.42 -14.36
C LEU A 164 5.00 -4.82 -15.83
N LEU A 165 3.99 -5.49 -16.38
CA LEU A 165 3.99 -5.92 -17.78
C LEU A 165 3.89 -4.72 -18.75
N ASP A 166 3.08 -3.70 -18.42
CA ASP A 166 3.01 -2.47 -19.22
C ASP A 166 4.35 -1.72 -19.19
N GLY A 167 5.04 -1.65 -18.05
CA GLY A 167 6.35 -1.02 -17.95
C GLY A 167 7.38 -1.72 -18.87
N LEU A 168 7.39 -3.04 -18.90
CA LEU A 168 8.23 -3.81 -19.83
C LEU A 168 7.86 -3.52 -21.30
N HIS A 169 6.57 -3.50 -21.63
CA HIS A 169 6.09 -3.19 -22.99
C HIS A 169 6.44 -1.77 -23.42
N ASN A 170 6.30 -0.79 -22.52
CA ASN A 170 6.64 0.61 -22.81
C ASN A 170 8.13 0.78 -23.15
N ALA A 171 9.00 -0.05 -22.58
CA ALA A 171 10.43 -0.10 -22.89
C ALA A 171 10.76 -1.05 -24.09
N GLY A 172 9.75 -1.52 -24.83
CA GLY A 172 9.93 -2.34 -26.02
C GLY A 172 10.26 -3.81 -25.77
N ILE A 173 10.00 -4.34 -24.57
CA ILE A 173 10.13 -5.76 -24.25
C ILE A 173 8.80 -6.47 -24.46
N ASN A 174 8.77 -7.54 -25.25
CA ASN A 174 7.57 -8.34 -25.49
C ASN A 174 7.41 -9.39 -24.38
N THR A 175 6.26 -9.45 -23.74
CA THR A 175 5.98 -10.46 -22.71
C THR A 175 5.03 -11.54 -23.23
N ASN A 176 5.13 -12.76 -22.67
CA ASN A 176 4.31 -13.89 -23.06
C ASN A 176 2.89 -13.75 -22.47
N THR A 177 1.91 -13.53 -23.36
CA THR A 177 0.52 -13.30 -22.94
C THR A 177 -0.16 -14.56 -22.38
N GLU A 178 0.22 -15.78 -22.81
CA GLU A 178 -0.33 -17.01 -22.24
C GLU A 178 0.06 -17.17 -20.77
N LEU A 179 1.28 -16.74 -20.39
CA LEU A 179 1.70 -16.73 -18.99
C LEU A 179 0.94 -15.67 -18.18
N SER A 180 0.80 -14.46 -18.71
CA SER A 180 0.08 -13.40 -18.00
C SER A 180 -1.40 -13.73 -17.83
N ASP A 181 -2.03 -14.35 -18.82
CA ASP A 181 -3.42 -14.81 -18.74
C ASP A 181 -3.58 -15.95 -17.71
N PHE A 182 -2.64 -16.88 -17.69
CA PHE A 182 -2.60 -17.97 -16.72
C PHE A 182 -2.54 -17.41 -15.27
N TYR A 183 -1.61 -16.48 -15.01
CA TYR A 183 -1.50 -15.88 -13.68
C TYR A 183 -2.70 -15.01 -13.33
N THR A 184 -3.22 -14.23 -14.27
CA THR A 184 -4.41 -13.40 -14.06
C THR A 184 -5.62 -14.26 -13.66
N ALA A 185 -5.83 -15.36 -14.38
CA ALA A 185 -6.92 -16.29 -14.07
C ALA A 185 -6.75 -16.96 -12.70
N TYR A 186 -5.51 -17.38 -12.35
CA TYR A 186 -5.23 -18.01 -11.06
C TYR A 186 -5.42 -17.04 -9.88
N CYS A 187 -4.98 -15.79 -10.02
CA CYS A 187 -5.02 -14.79 -8.95
C CYS A 187 -6.40 -14.16 -8.76
N ALA A 188 -7.30 -14.26 -9.74
CA ALA A 188 -8.58 -13.53 -9.74
C ALA A 188 -9.46 -13.76 -8.50
N GLU A 189 -9.43 -14.96 -7.91
CA GLU A 189 -10.23 -15.34 -6.74
C GLU A 189 -9.38 -15.54 -5.47
N ARG A 190 -8.07 -15.23 -5.53
CA ARG A 190 -7.17 -15.41 -4.40
C ARG A 190 -7.20 -14.19 -3.49
N PRO A 191 -7.17 -14.41 -2.16
CA PRO A 191 -7.08 -13.31 -1.22
C PRO A 191 -5.73 -12.60 -1.34
N ALA A 192 -5.72 -11.32 -0.95
CA ALA A 192 -4.51 -10.51 -0.86
C ALA A 192 -4.44 -9.85 0.51
N LEU A 193 -3.21 -9.51 0.93
CA LEU A 193 -3.00 -8.74 2.15
C LEU A 193 -3.65 -7.37 2.01
N GLY A 194 -4.44 -6.99 3.02
CA GLY A 194 -5.05 -5.66 3.12
C GLY A 194 -4.92 -5.11 4.53
N TYR A 195 -5.08 -3.80 4.64
CA TYR A 195 -4.99 -3.06 5.90
C TYR A 195 -5.82 -3.66 7.05
N SER A 196 -7.00 -4.19 6.76
CA SER A 196 -7.94 -4.68 7.78
C SER A 196 -8.12 -6.20 7.81
N ASN A 197 -7.61 -6.95 6.86
CA ASN A 197 -7.89 -8.39 6.77
C ASN A 197 -6.68 -9.28 7.13
N HIS A 198 -5.46 -8.74 7.15
CA HIS A 198 -4.21 -9.46 7.44
C HIS A 198 -4.17 -10.88 6.83
N ASN A 199 -4.54 -11.00 5.57
CA ASN A 199 -4.44 -12.27 4.86
C ASN A 199 -3.07 -12.35 4.16
N TRP A 200 -2.20 -13.24 4.66
CA TRP A 200 -0.80 -13.37 4.25
C TRP A 200 -0.61 -14.32 3.06
N THR A 201 -1.66 -14.61 2.31
CA THR A 201 -1.57 -15.50 1.13
C THR A 201 -0.61 -14.92 0.10
N LEU A 202 0.30 -15.76 -0.37
CA LEU A 202 1.14 -15.53 -1.53
C LEU A 202 0.62 -16.43 -2.65
N PRO A 203 -0.18 -15.92 -3.61
CA PRO A 203 -0.98 -16.76 -4.49
C PRO A 203 -0.18 -17.29 -5.69
N GLU A 204 0.90 -18.04 -5.43
CA GLU A 204 1.70 -18.67 -6.47
C GLU A 204 1.06 -19.99 -6.92
N PRO A 205 0.87 -20.23 -8.24
CA PRO A 205 0.40 -21.51 -8.74
C PRO A 205 1.35 -22.67 -8.40
N THR A 206 0.78 -23.83 -8.05
CA THR A 206 1.61 -25.03 -7.80
C THR A 206 2.30 -25.47 -9.09
N ALA A 207 3.43 -26.17 -8.97
CA ALA A 207 4.14 -26.71 -10.13
C ALA A 207 3.26 -27.61 -11.01
N ALA A 208 2.28 -28.30 -10.44
CA ALA A 208 1.31 -29.11 -11.17
C ALA A 208 0.32 -28.29 -12.02
N SER A 209 0.17 -27.01 -11.73
CA SER A 209 -0.70 -26.10 -12.50
C SER A 209 -0.07 -25.67 -13.83
N TYR A 210 1.26 -25.76 -13.95
CA TYR A 210 1.97 -25.44 -15.19
C TYR A 210 1.93 -26.67 -16.12
N THR A 211 1.01 -26.62 -17.10
CA THR A 211 0.89 -27.70 -18.06
C THR A 211 2.14 -27.79 -18.96
N GLN A 212 2.41 -28.97 -19.52
CA GLN A 212 3.52 -29.12 -20.47
C GLN A 212 3.35 -28.20 -21.68
N GLU A 213 2.08 -27.96 -22.13
CA GLU A 213 1.76 -27.06 -23.22
C GLU A 213 2.18 -25.62 -22.91
N LEU A 214 1.86 -25.11 -21.70
CA LEU A 214 2.26 -23.77 -21.26
C LEU A 214 3.79 -23.63 -21.20
N ILE A 215 4.50 -24.66 -20.71
CA ILE A 215 5.97 -24.66 -20.65
C ILE A 215 6.57 -24.69 -22.07
N ASP A 216 6.03 -25.52 -22.98
CA ASP A 216 6.50 -25.60 -24.36
C ASP A 216 6.22 -24.29 -25.13
N ASN A 217 5.08 -23.65 -24.88
CA ASN A 217 4.79 -22.30 -25.40
C ASN A 217 5.84 -21.29 -24.89
N ALA A 218 6.08 -21.25 -23.58
CA ALA A 218 7.06 -20.34 -22.99
C ALA A 218 8.47 -20.54 -23.59
N LYS A 219 8.93 -21.79 -23.74
CA LYS A 219 10.22 -22.12 -24.37
C LYS A 219 10.29 -21.72 -25.85
N SER A 220 9.16 -21.79 -26.54
CA SER A 220 9.08 -21.38 -27.96
C SER A 220 9.07 -19.86 -28.11
N PHE A 221 8.59 -19.15 -27.08
CA PHE A 221 8.49 -17.70 -27.07
C PHE A 221 9.83 -17.02 -26.78
N SER A 222 10.57 -17.50 -25.78
CA SER A 222 11.89 -16.95 -25.40
C SER A 222 12.70 -18.00 -24.64
N ASP A 223 14.03 -17.92 -24.72
CA ASP A 223 14.98 -18.67 -23.89
C ASP A 223 15.34 -17.92 -22.59
N THR A 224 14.87 -16.69 -22.42
CA THR A 224 15.04 -15.88 -21.20
C THR A 224 13.74 -15.85 -20.41
N ALA A 225 13.86 -15.97 -19.10
CA ALA A 225 12.76 -15.88 -18.15
C ALA A 225 13.03 -14.81 -17.09
N MET A 226 12.00 -14.11 -16.68
CA MET A 226 11.97 -13.27 -15.47
C MET A 226 11.10 -13.97 -14.42
N VAL A 227 11.58 -14.03 -13.20
CA VAL A 227 10.81 -14.51 -12.03
C VAL A 227 10.55 -13.32 -11.13
N VAL A 228 9.29 -13.07 -10.80
CA VAL A 228 8.89 -11.96 -9.92
C VAL A 228 8.40 -12.51 -8.58
N ILE A 229 9.14 -12.25 -7.53
CA ILE A 229 8.77 -12.55 -6.14
C ILE A 229 8.38 -11.26 -5.45
N SER A 230 7.31 -11.30 -4.65
CA SER A 230 6.84 -10.10 -3.94
C SER A 230 6.51 -10.39 -2.49
N ARG A 231 6.71 -9.39 -1.65
CA ARG A 231 6.27 -9.35 -0.25
C ARG A 231 5.62 -8.02 0.04
N VAL A 232 4.43 -8.07 0.63
CA VAL A 232 3.68 -6.88 1.04
C VAL A 232 3.85 -6.70 2.54
N GLY A 233 4.11 -5.48 2.95
CA GLY A 233 4.08 -5.03 4.32
C GLY A 233 3.70 -3.55 4.36
N GLY A 234 3.44 -3.00 5.53
CA GLY A 234 3.12 -1.59 5.67
C GLY A 234 2.42 -1.30 6.99
N GLU A 235 1.73 -0.18 7.03
CA GLU A 235 0.99 0.25 8.22
C GLU A 235 -0.02 -0.82 8.66
N MET A 236 -0.02 -1.18 9.94
CA MET A 236 -0.83 -2.24 10.57
C MET A 236 -0.58 -3.66 9.99
N ALA A 237 0.50 -3.86 9.25
CA ALA A 237 0.87 -5.14 8.66
C ALA A 237 2.38 -5.38 8.81
N ASP A 238 2.83 -5.50 10.07
CA ASP A 238 4.20 -5.86 10.40
C ASP A 238 4.52 -7.27 9.89
N LEU A 239 5.73 -7.44 9.36
CA LEU A 239 6.13 -8.69 8.70
C LEU A 239 6.28 -9.82 9.74
N PRO A 240 5.56 -10.92 9.56
CA PRO A 240 5.63 -12.03 10.50
C PRO A 240 7.02 -12.68 10.55
N THR A 241 7.54 -12.83 11.76
CA THR A 241 8.76 -13.63 12.03
C THR A 241 8.47 -15.12 12.18
N ASN A 242 7.19 -15.50 12.26
CA ASN A 242 6.69 -16.86 12.29
C ASN A 242 5.29 -16.89 11.67
N MET A 243 5.09 -17.75 10.69
CA MET A 243 3.82 -17.91 9.99
C MET A 243 2.84 -18.88 10.68
N ASP A 244 3.25 -19.57 11.75
CA ASP A 244 2.40 -20.54 12.45
C ASP A 244 1.15 -19.87 13.04
N GLY A 245 -0.02 -20.37 12.64
CA GLY A 245 -1.31 -19.89 13.15
C GLY A 245 -1.81 -18.58 12.54
N LEU A 246 -1.09 -17.99 11.59
CA LEU A 246 -1.55 -16.81 10.87
C LEU A 246 -2.57 -17.18 9.79
N ASN A 247 -3.34 -16.16 9.38
CA ASN A 247 -4.36 -16.32 8.36
C ASN A 247 -3.75 -16.22 6.96
N TYR A 248 -3.68 -17.34 6.26
CA TYR A 248 -3.36 -17.42 4.84
C TYR A 248 -4.02 -18.64 4.20
N THR A 249 -4.11 -18.67 2.87
CA THR A 249 -4.66 -19.80 2.10
C THR A 249 -3.52 -20.57 1.45
N GLU A 250 -3.44 -21.85 1.73
CA GLU A 250 -2.50 -22.75 1.07
C GLU A 250 -2.73 -22.82 -0.44
N ASN A 251 -1.67 -22.84 -1.21
CA ASN A 251 -1.73 -23.01 -2.66
C ASN A 251 -1.86 -24.49 -3.06
N SER A 252 -1.42 -25.39 -2.20
CA SER A 252 -1.43 -26.85 -2.41
C SER A 252 -2.24 -27.58 -1.35
N THR A 253 -2.83 -28.71 -1.71
CA THR A 253 -3.41 -29.66 -0.76
C THR A 253 -2.43 -30.79 -0.38
N GLU A 254 -1.25 -30.82 -0.99
CA GLU A 254 -0.25 -31.89 -0.82
C GLU A 254 0.87 -31.50 0.15
N TYR A 255 1.09 -30.19 0.33
CA TYR A 255 2.12 -29.64 1.20
C TYR A 255 1.73 -28.25 1.69
N ASN A 256 2.30 -27.81 2.79
CA ASN A 256 2.13 -26.46 3.30
C ASN A 256 3.05 -25.49 2.54
N ASP A 257 2.58 -24.28 2.31
CA ASP A 257 3.39 -23.22 1.69
C ASP A 257 4.54 -22.77 2.61
N PHE A 258 4.27 -22.68 3.90
CA PHE A 258 5.27 -22.36 4.91
C PHE A 258 5.60 -23.60 5.77
N GLU A 259 6.88 -23.84 6.01
CA GLU A 259 7.34 -24.83 6.97
C GLU A 259 7.06 -24.32 8.40
N PRO A 260 6.85 -25.21 9.40
CA PRO A 260 6.64 -24.81 10.78
C PRO A 260 7.75 -23.89 11.30
N GLY A 261 7.35 -22.73 11.86
CA GLY A 261 8.26 -21.71 12.35
C GLY A 261 8.91 -20.82 11.30
N GLN A 262 8.56 -20.99 10.03
CA GLN A 262 9.10 -20.18 8.93
C GLN A 262 8.59 -18.76 8.99
N HIS A 263 9.45 -17.80 8.65
CA HIS A 263 9.09 -16.39 8.56
C HIS A 263 8.60 -16.00 7.15
N TYR A 264 7.90 -14.88 7.06
CA TYR A 264 7.28 -14.40 5.80
C TYR A 264 8.29 -13.98 4.73
N LEU A 265 9.49 -13.55 5.11
CA LEU A 265 10.54 -13.05 4.21
C LEU A 265 11.44 -14.15 3.62
N SER A 266 11.06 -15.42 3.71
CA SER A 266 11.68 -16.53 2.98
C SER A 266 10.76 -17.02 1.86
N LEU A 267 11.29 -17.85 0.95
CA LEU A 267 10.48 -18.45 -0.10
C LEU A 267 9.48 -19.46 0.48
N THR A 268 8.25 -19.40 0.00
CA THR A 268 7.31 -20.49 0.22
C THR A 268 7.72 -21.74 -0.55
N LYS A 269 7.19 -22.88 -0.14
CA LYS A 269 7.38 -24.15 -0.86
C LYS A 269 6.92 -24.06 -2.32
N THR A 270 5.82 -23.37 -2.55
CA THR A 270 5.25 -23.19 -3.90
C THR A 270 6.12 -22.28 -4.76
N GLU A 271 6.61 -21.15 -4.22
CA GLU A 271 7.58 -20.28 -4.92
C GLU A 271 8.88 -21.02 -5.25
N LYS A 272 9.39 -21.81 -4.31
CA LYS A 272 10.58 -22.64 -4.57
C LYS A 272 10.35 -23.64 -5.72
N ASN A 273 9.21 -24.33 -5.71
CA ASN A 273 8.86 -25.26 -6.77
C ASN A 273 8.73 -24.57 -8.14
N MET A 274 8.22 -23.32 -8.17
CA MET A 274 8.17 -22.52 -9.38
C MET A 274 9.58 -22.17 -9.87
N ILE A 275 10.48 -21.71 -9.00
CA ILE A 275 11.88 -21.42 -9.35
C ILE A 275 12.60 -22.69 -9.85
N ASP A 276 12.41 -23.82 -9.18
CA ASP A 276 12.95 -25.13 -9.62
C ASP A 276 12.49 -25.49 -11.05
N MET A 277 11.22 -25.24 -11.34
CA MET A 277 10.65 -25.48 -12.66
C MET A 277 11.22 -24.51 -13.71
N VAL A 278 11.28 -23.21 -13.40
CA VAL A 278 11.79 -22.19 -14.32
C VAL A 278 13.28 -22.46 -14.63
N THR A 279 14.11 -22.63 -13.61
CA THR A 279 15.57 -22.83 -13.79
C THR A 279 15.92 -24.18 -14.46
N LYS A 280 15.02 -25.14 -14.39
CA LYS A 280 15.16 -26.40 -15.16
C LYS A 280 14.92 -26.20 -16.66
N ASN A 281 14.08 -25.24 -17.05
CA ASN A 281 13.66 -25.03 -18.43
C ASN A 281 14.35 -23.84 -19.12
N PHE A 282 14.90 -22.89 -18.35
CA PHE A 282 15.54 -21.66 -18.86
C PHE A 282 16.94 -21.53 -18.28
N ALA A 283 17.92 -21.21 -19.13
CA ALA A 283 19.31 -21.02 -18.71
C ALA A 283 19.59 -19.58 -18.26
N ASN A 284 18.80 -18.64 -18.73
CA ASN A 284 18.92 -17.20 -18.47
C ASN A 284 17.69 -16.74 -17.67
N VAL A 285 17.90 -16.46 -16.39
CA VAL A 285 16.82 -16.05 -15.48
C VAL A 285 17.18 -14.72 -14.84
N VAL A 286 16.26 -13.76 -14.94
CA VAL A 286 16.26 -12.50 -14.20
C VAL A 286 15.32 -12.62 -13.03
N LEU A 287 15.81 -12.48 -11.81
CA LEU A 287 15.00 -12.44 -10.59
C LEU A 287 14.66 -10.99 -10.26
N VAL A 288 13.40 -10.69 -10.11
CA VAL A 288 12.91 -9.41 -9.59
C VAL A 288 12.28 -9.65 -8.22
N TYR A 289 12.81 -9.04 -7.21
CA TYR A 289 12.15 -8.94 -5.91
C TYR A 289 11.42 -7.61 -5.79
N ASN A 290 10.10 -7.67 -5.74
CA ASN A 290 9.23 -6.52 -5.60
C ASN A 290 8.69 -6.42 -4.16
N GLY A 291 9.29 -5.56 -3.38
CA GLY A 291 8.93 -5.34 -1.97
C GLY A 291 9.85 -4.33 -1.29
N ALA A 292 9.35 -3.69 -0.25
CA ALA A 292 10.07 -2.64 0.47
C ALA A 292 11.08 -3.18 1.50
N ASN A 293 11.03 -4.49 1.78
CA ASN A 293 11.85 -5.14 2.80
C ASN A 293 12.93 -6.02 2.17
N THR A 294 13.98 -6.34 2.90
CA THR A 294 14.98 -7.31 2.44
C THR A 294 14.41 -8.74 2.51
N LEU A 295 14.37 -9.41 1.36
CA LEU A 295 14.05 -10.84 1.29
C LEU A 295 15.29 -11.68 1.68
N GLU A 296 15.09 -12.85 2.26
CA GLU A 296 16.15 -13.83 2.43
C GLU A 296 16.59 -14.35 1.05
N MET A 297 17.83 -14.04 0.66
CA MET A 297 18.33 -14.24 -0.72
C MET A 297 19.34 -15.39 -0.84
N GLY A 298 19.54 -16.18 0.22
CA GLY A 298 20.50 -17.30 0.20
C GLY A 298 20.27 -18.30 -0.92
N PHE A 299 19.00 -18.51 -1.30
CA PHE A 299 18.61 -19.43 -2.35
C PHE A 299 19.19 -19.09 -3.74
N VAL A 300 19.50 -17.82 -4.02
CA VAL A 300 20.06 -17.40 -5.33
C VAL A 300 21.31 -18.18 -5.68
N ASN A 301 22.13 -18.51 -4.68
CA ASN A 301 23.36 -19.29 -4.91
C ASN A 301 23.12 -20.75 -5.35
N ASP A 302 21.93 -21.30 -5.11
CA ASP A 302 21.57 -22.66 -5.49
C ASP A 302 21.17 -22.77 -6.98
N TYR A 303 20.93 -21.62 -7.64
CA TYR A 303 20.43 -21.53 -9.02
C TYR A 303 21.36 -20.74 -9.93
N PRO A 304 22.40 -21.36 -10.50
CA PRO A 304 23.35 -20.66 -11.41
C PRO A 304 22.71 -20.12 -12.69
N GLN A 305 21.44 -20.47 -12.96
CA GLN A 305 20.64 -19.90 -14.04
C GLN A 305 20.13 -18.50 -13.72
N ILE A 306 20.06 -18.10 -12.44
CA ILE A 306 19.71 -16.73 -12.05
C ILE A 306 20.96 -15.88 -12.32
N LYS A 307 20.92 -15.16 -13.44
CA LYS A 307 22.03 -14.33 -13.93
C LYS A 307 21.94 -12.90 -13.42
N SER A 308 20.73 -12.39 -13.27
CA SER A 308 20.51 -11.03 -12.78
C SER A 308 19.50 -11.02 -11.66
N VAL A 309 19.72 -10.14 -10.68
CA VAL A 309 18.83 -9.93 -9.54
C VAL A 309 18.57 -8.44 -9.40
N ILE A 310 17.31 -8.07 -9.45
CA ILE A 310 16.85 -6.69 -9.28
C ILE A 310 16.01 -6.60 -8.00
N TRP A 311 16.33 -5.66 -7.14
CA TRP A 311 15.42 -5.23 -6.09
C TRP A 311 14.60 -4.03 -6.58
N CYS A 312 13.30 -4.25 -6.70
CA CYS A 312 12.31 -3.27 -7.15
C CYS A 312 11.36 -2.98 -5.98
N PRO A 313 11.59 -1.95 -5.16
CA PRO A 313 10.67 -1.55 -4.07
C PRO A 313 9.30 -1.15 -4.62
N GLY A 314 8.36 -0.81 -3.74
CA GLY A 314 7.07 -0.27 -4.17
C GLY A 314 7.24 0.96 -5.06
N THR A 315 6.75 0.86 -6.29
CA THR A 315 7.09 1.78 -7.38
C THR A 315 6.17 3.01 -7.48
N GLY A 316 5.09 3.09 -6.66
CA GLY A 316 4.04 4.07 -6.90
C GLY A 316 3.28 3.82 -8.22
N GLN A 317 2.54 4.82 -8.70
CA GLN A 317 1.65 4.65 -9.85
C GLN A 317 2.34 4.30 -11.17
N THR A 318 3.50 4.89 -11.46
CA THR A 318 4.13 4.81 -12.80
C THR A 318 5.54 4.25 -12.81
N GLY A 319 6.11 3.94 -11.65
CA GLY A 319 7.52 3.57 -11.54
C GLY A 319 7.87 2.19 -12.12
N PHE A 320 6.90 1.36 -12.52
CA PHE A 320 7.23 0.16 -13.32
C PHE A 320 7.72 0.49 -14.74
N ASN A 321 7.51 1.72 -15.24
CA ASN A 321 8.24 2.19 -16.43
C ASN A 321 9.75 2.10 -16.22
N ALA A 322 10.23 2.58 -15.07
CA ALA A 322 11.66 2.53 -14.72
C ALA A 322 12.22 1.09 -14.70
N LEU A 323 11.44 0.12 -14.19
CA LEU A 323 11.85 -1.29 -14.27
C LEU A 323 12.01 -1.75 -15.72
N GLY A 324 11.08 -1.38 -16.61
CA GLY A 324 11.16 -1.67 -18.04
C GLY A 324 12.40 -1.03 -18.68
N GLU A 325 12.62 0.25 -18.43
CA GLU A 325 13.76 1.05 -18.93
C GLU A 325 15.10 0.49 -18.48
N ILE A 326 15.20 0.05 -17.20
CA ILE A 326 16.40 -0.62 -16.68
C ILE A 326 16.63 -1.97 -17.37
N VAL A 327 15.58 -2.77 -17.53
CA VAL A 327 15.67 -4.09 -18.21
C VAL A 327 16.08 -3.92 -19.66
N ALA A 328 15.59 -2.88 -20.35
CA ALA A 328 15.94 -2.57 -21.74
C ALA A 328 17.26 -1.79 -21.90
N GLY A 329 17.88 -1.33 -20.80
CA GLY A 329 19.12 -0.55 -20.82
C GLY A 329 18.95 0.90 -21.24
N GLU A 330 17.76 1.43 -21.20
CA GLU A 330 17.49 2.86 -21.45
C GLU A 330 17.95 3.71 -20.26
N VAL A 331 17.85 3.14 -19.03
CA VAL A 331 18.32 3.72 -17.78
C VAL A 331 19.31 2.78 -17.12
N ASN A 332 20.41 3.34 -16.62
CA ASN A 332 21.39 2.59 -15.81
C ASN A 332 21.00 2.69 -14.33
N PRO A 333 20.70 1.58 -13.65
CA PRO A 333 20.27 1.63 -12.25
C PRO A 333 21.38 2.21 -11.36
N SER A 334 21.08 3.30 -10.66
CA SER A 334 21.99 3.98 -9.75
C SER A 334 21.71 3.70 -8.28
N GLY A 335 20.57 3.06 -7.97
CA GLY A 335 20.12 2.76 -6.62
C GLY A 335 21.11 1.89 -5.82
N HIS A 336 21.16 2.13 -4.51
CA HIS A 336 21.95 1.35 -3.57
C HIS A 336 21.06 0.84 -2.45
N SER A 337 21.25 -0.42 -2.07
CA SER A 337 20.54 -0.97 -0.92
C SER A 337 20.97 -0.29 0.37
N ALA A 338 20.00 0.13 1.19
CA ALA A 338 20.25 0.66 2.53
C ALA A 338 20.62 -0.45 3.53
N ASP A 339 20.20 -1.69 3.24
CA ASP A 339 20.41 -2.87 4.06
C ASP A 339 21.13 -3.98 3.28
N THR A 340 21.68 -4.94 4.00
CA THR A 340 22.26 -6.15 3.41
C THR A 340 21.18 -7.21 3.18
N PHE A 341 21.06 -7.72 1.96
CA PHE A 341 20.29 -8.93 1.68
C PHE A 341 21.06 -10.14 2.23
N VAL A 342 20.48 -10.75 3.25
CA VAL A 342 21.13 -11.84 3.98
C VAL A 342 20.83 -13.21 3.38
N TYR A 343 21.71 -14.16 3.60
CA TYR A 343 21.50 -15.55 3.19
C TYR A 343 20.48 -16.28 4.06
N ASP A 344 20.48 -15.95 5.35
CA ASP A 344 19.61 -16.51 6.38
C ASP A 344 19.23 -15.37 7.34
N LEU A 345 17.97 -14.95 7.28
CA LEU A 345 17.48 -13.83 8.07
C LEU A 345 17.47 -14.16 9.57
N THR A 346 17.29 -15.42 9.94
CA THR A 346 17.28 -15.83 11.35
C THR A 346 18.64 -15.68 12.02
N ALA A 347 19.72 -15.65 11.25
CA ALA A 347 21.08 -15.38 11.72
C ALA A 347 21.38 -13.88 11.85
N ALA A 348 20.52 -13.00 11.36
CA ALA A 348 20.72 -11.55 11.43
C ALA A 348 20.52 -11.05 12.88
N PRO A 349 21.38 -10.15 13.39
CA PRO A 349 21.28 -9.65 14.77
C PRO A 349 19.96 -8.95 15.10
N TYR A 350 19.28 -8.42 14.09
CA TYR A 350 18.03 -7.69 14.23
C TYR A 350 16.79 -8.56 14.09
N PHE A 351 16.89 -9.85 13.72
CA PHE A 351 15.73 -10.71 13.43
C PHE A 351 14.73 -10.79 14.59
N ASN A 352 15.22 -10.90 15.82
CA ASN A 352 14.39 -10.93 17.02
C ASN A 352 13.78 -9.55 17.37
N ASN A 353 14.12 -8.51 16.62
CA ASN A 353 13.62 -7.15 16.79
C ASN A 353 12.71 -6.71 15.63
N ILE A 354 12.30 -7.64 14.77
CA ILE A 354 11.28 -7.44 13.72
C ILE A 354 9.98 -8.11 14.13
N GLY A 355 8.87 -7.55 13.66
CA GLY A 355 7.54 -8.07 13.89
C GLY A 355 6.78 -7.37 15.00
N ASP A 356 5.65 -7.94 15.35
CA ASP A 356 4.76 -7.41 16.37
C ASP A 356 5.35 -7.60 17.77
N PHE A 357 5.50 -6.50 18.49
CA PHE A 357 5.97 -6.46 19.88
C PHE A 357 4.81 -6.36 20.90
N ALA A 358 3.55 -6.51 20.46
CA ALA A 358 2.36 -6.40 21.31
C ALA A 358 2.14 -7.63 22.20
#